data_405ee5c906f585bd25511ef2df55e5ea
#
_entry.id   405ee5c906f585bd25511ef2df55e5ea
#
_cell.length_a   1.000
_cell.length_b   1.000
_cell.length_c   1.000
_cell.angle_alpha   90.00
_cell.angle_beta   90.00
_cell.angle_gamma   90.00
#
_symmetry.space_group_name_H-M   'P 1'
#
loop_
_entity.id
_entity.type
_entity.pdbx_description
1 polymer ?
#
loop_
_entity_poly.entity_id
_entity_poly.type
_entity_poly.pdbx_seq_one_letter_code
_entity_poly.pdbx_strand_id
1 'polypeptide(L)'
;MSFSSVPTLRGVQEVLSVSNDVAAELAGVGDGVLDSLRDRLGCTLLLRGNRLTIEGDEPHVSEARAVVGELVDLVESGHEIGPGTVDTVFGALEQSEDVRRVLDDVVWRHRGKAIAPKTVTQKRYVDAIRSSTVTFGIGPAGTGKTYLAMALAVASLSDREVGRIILTRPAVEAGERLGFLPGDMLAKVDPYLRPLFDALYDMLDPDKLTTYMERGTIEVAPLAFMRGRTLNDSFIILDEAQNTSPEQMQMFLTRLGFGSKVVVTGDVTQIDLPREQASGLIQVRDILGSTEGLSFVSFTNQDVVRHKLVQRIVEAY
;
A
#
# COMPACT_ATOMS: atom_id res chain seq x y z
N MET A 1 -46.25 -38.76 7.15
CA MET A 1 -44.94 -38.59 6.53
C MET A 1 -45.01 -37.36 5.65
N SER A 2 -44.49 -36.26 6.13
CA SER A 2 -44.50 -34.99 5.41
C SER A 2 -43.15 -34.83 4.73
N PHE A 3 -43.14 -34.87 3.41
CA PHE A 3 -41.96 -34.58 2.61
C PHE A 3 -41.80 -33.05 2.52
N SER A 4 -40.84 -32.53 3.23
CA SER A 4 -40.40 -31.16 3.06
C SER A 4 -39.62 -31.07 1.74
N SER A 5 -40.19 -30.42 0.74
CA SER A 5 -39.50 -30.09 -0.52
C SER A 5 -38.47 -28.99 -0.22
N VAL A 6 -37.19 -29.36 -0.31
CA VAL A 6 -36.10 -28.39 -0.39
C VAL A 6 -36.25 -27.68 -1.73
N PRO A 7 -36.31 -26.33 -1.78
CA PRO A 7 -36.32 -25.64 -3.05
C PRO A 7 -34.98 -25.85 -3.75
N THR A 8 -35.03 -26.47 -4.93
CA THR A 8 -33.88 -26.54 -5.85
C THR A 8 -33.64 -25.13 -6.34
N LEU A 9 -32.59 -24.48 -5.86
CA LEU A 9 -32.09 -23.22 -6.40
C LEU A 9 -31.74 -23.51 -7.88
N ARG A 10 -32.51 -22.90 -8.79
CA ARG A 10 -32.18 -22.93 -10.23
C ARG A 10 -30.95 -22.08 -10.41
N GLY A 11 -29.82 -22.70 -10.71
CA GLY A 11 -28.61 -21.97 -11.11
C GLY A 11 -28.93 -21.08 -12.31
N VAL A 12 -28.50 -19.84 -12.23
CA VAL A 12 -28.57 -18.89 -13.35
C VAL A 12 -27.30 -19.06 -14.17
N GLN A 13 -27.46 -19.10 -15.49
CA GLN A 13 -26.33 -19.10 -16.43
C GLN A 13 -26.42 -17.83 -17.29
N GLU A 14 -25.34 -17.04 -17.25
CA GLU A 14 -25.18 -15.85 -18.07
C GLU A 14 -23.98 -16.03 -19.02
N VAL A 15 -24.11 -15.56 -20.27
CA VAL A 15 -23.05 -15.63 -21.27
C VAL A 15 -22.72 -14.22 -21.73
N LEU A 16 -21.51 -13.77 -21.47
CA LEU A 16 -20.99 -12.50 -21.92
C LEU A 16 -20.10 -12.70 -23.16
N SER A 17 -20.33 -11.89 -24.21
CA SER A 17 -19.43 -11.83 -25.35
C SER A 17 -18.45 -10.68 -25.14
N VAL A 18 -17.16 -10.97 -25.09
CA VAL A 18 -16.09 -10.00 -24.90
C VAL A 18 -15.24 -9.87 -26.17
N SER A 19 -14.48 -8.79 -26.30
CA SER A 19 -13.51 -8.65 -27.39
C SER A 19 -12.38 -9.67 -27.27
N ASN A 20 -11.62 -9.89 -28.34
CA ASN A 20 -10.47 -10.78 -28.29
C ASN A 20 -9.38 -10.27 -27.33
N ASP A 21 -9.20 -8.97 -27.25
CA ASP A 21 -8.23 -8.34 -26.35
C ASP A 21 -8.64 -8.58 -24.88
N VAL A 22 -9.91 -8.37 -24.54
CA VAL A 22 -10.45 -8.67 -23.21
C VAL A 22 -10.31 -10.15 -22.90
N ALA A 23 -10.61 -11.05 -23.83
CA ALA A 23 -10.48 -12.49 -23.61
C ALA A 23 -9.01 -12.88 -23.35
N ALA A 24 -8.06 -12.28 -24.07
CA ALA A 24 -6.63 -12.51 -23.88
C ALA A 24 -6.15 -12.02 -22.50
N GLU A 25 -6.58 -10.83 -22.10
CA GLU A 25 -6.25 -10.26 -20.79
C GLU A 25 -6.86 -11.07 -19.63
N LEU A 26 -8.13 -11.49 -19.75
CA LEU A 26 -8.80 -12.34 -18.76
C LEU A 26 -8.12 -13.71 -18.62
N ALA A 27 -7.71 -14.33 -19.72
CA ALA A 27 -6.94 -15.57 -19.68
C ALA A 27 -5.55 -15.34 -19.06
N GLY A 28 -4.89 -14.25 -19.44
CA GLY A 28 -3.57 -13.87 -18.95
C GLY A 28 -2.52 -14.98 -19.07
N VAL A 29 -1.37 -14.81 -18.42
CA VAL A 29 -0.36 -15.88 -18.32
C VAL A 29 -0.82 -16.88 -17.24
N GLY A 30 -1.21 -18.08 -17.67
CA GLY A 30 -1.61 -19.16 -16.75
C GLY A 30 -2.94 -18.94 -16.05
N ASP A 31 -3.93 -18.34 -16.74
CA ASP A 31 -5.29 -18.06 -16.22
C ASP A 31 -5.34 -17.21 -14.92
N GLY A 32 -4.30 -16.45 -14.64
CA GLY A 32 -4.14 -15.76 -13.36
C GLY A 32 -5.28 -14.81 -12.97
N VAL A 33 -5.91 -14.12 -13.93
CA VAL A 33 -7.07 -13.24 -13.69
C VAL A 33 -8.32 -14.08 -13.43
N LEU A 34 -8.60 -15.09 -14.30
CA LEU A 34 -9.72 -16.01 -14.13
C LEU A 34 -9.65 -16.78 -12.82
N ASP A 35 -8.47 -17.24 -12.42
CA ASP A 35 -8.29 -17.93 -11.15
C ASP A 35 -8.55 -17.00 -9.96
N SER A 36 -8.11 -15.73 -10.05
CA SER A 36 -8.42 -14.74 -9.00
C SER A 36 -9.91 -14.45 -8.89
N LEU A 37 -10.62 -14.42 -10.00
CA LEU A 37 -12.07 -14.28 -10.02
C LEU A 37 -12.77 -15.53 -9.42
N ARG A 38 -12.34 -16.74 -9.83
CA ARG A 38 -12.90 -18.01 -9.31
C ARG A 38 -12.71 -18.18 -7.81
N ASP A 39 -11.55 -17.75 -7.30
CA ASP A 39 -11.23 -17.85 -5.87
C ASP A 39 -12.14 -16.96 -4.99
N ARG A 40 -12.71 -15.88 -5.55
CA ARG A 40 -13.52 -14.92 -4.81
C ARG A 40 -15.01 -15.02 -5.08
N LEU A 41 -15.39 -15.33 -6.32
CA LEU A 41 -16.78 -15.42 -6.72
C LEU A 41 -17.32 -16.83 -6.39
N GLY A 42 -18.45 -16.90 -5.74
CA GLY A 42 -19.15 -18.16 -5.44
C GLY A 42 -19.83 -18.78 -6.67
N CYS A 43 -19.28 -18.56 -7.88
CA CYS A 43 -19.82 -19.03 -9.15
C CYS A 43 -18.74 -19.67 -10.04
N THR A 44 -19.17 -20.43 -11.05
CA THR A 44 -18.29 -21.03 -12.04
C THR A 44 -18.06 -20.05 -13.20
N LEU A 45 -16.79 -19.82 -13.53
CA LEU A 45 -16.39 -19.01 -14.68
C LEU A 45 -15.70 -19.87 -15.73
N LEU A 46 -16.20 -19.85 -16.96
CA LEU A 46 -15.66 -20.60 -18.08
C LEU A 46 -15.46 -19.68 -19.29
N LEU A 47 -14.22 -19.46 -19.69
CA LEU A 47 -13.87 -18.70 -20.90
C LEU A 47 -13.58 -19.67 -22.04
N ARG A 48 -14.27 -19.51 -23.17
CA ARG A 48 -14.02 -20.24 -24.42
C ARG A 48 -13.98 -19.27 -25.58
N GLY A 49 -12.81 -19.02 -26.15
CA GLY A 49 -12.59 -17.97 -27.11
C GLY A 49 -13.00 -16.62 -26.54
N ASN A 50 -13.94 -15.92 -27.14
CA ASN A 50 -14.45 -14.63 -26.67
C ASN A 50 -15.81 -14.71 -25.93
N ARG A 51 -16.17 -15.92 -25.43
CA ARG A 51 -17.40 -16.13 -24.66
C ARG A 51 -17.05 -16.52 -23.22
N LEU A 52 -17.43 -15.66 -22.29
CA LEU A 52 -17.34 -15.92 -20.85
C LEU A 52 -18.71 -16.39 -20.35
N THR A 53 -18.77 -17.59 -19.81
CA THR A 53 -19.96 -18.16 -19.17
C THR A 53 -19.81 -18.05 -17.66
N ILE A 54 -20.83 -17.50 -17.02
CA ILE A 54 -20.95 -17.37 -15.55
C ILE A 54 -22.12 -18.23 -15.12
N GLU A 55 -21.92 -19.15 -14.17
CA GLU A 55 -22.95 -20.10 -13.73
C GLU A 55 -22.92 -20.22 -12.20
N GLY A 56 -24.06 -20.02 -11.56
CA GLY A 56 -24.20 -20.05 -10.10
C GLY A 56 -25.55 -19.57 -9.62
N ASP A 57 -25.62 -19.23 -8.33
CA ASP A 57 -26.81 -18.60 -7.75
C ASP A 57 -26.91 -17.13 -8.18
N GLU A 58 -28.16 -16.61 -8.30
CA GLU A 58 -28.43 -15.24 -8.79
C GLU A 58 -27.58 -14.13 -8.12
N PRO A 59 -27.39 -14.08 -6.79
CA PRO A 59 -26.54 -13.06 -6.19
C PRO A 59 -25.08 -13.12 -6.67
N HIS A 60 -24.50 -14.33 -6.74
CA HIS A 60 -23.12 -14.52 -7.16
C HIS A 60 -22.92 -14.25 -8.66
N VAL A 61 -23.92 -14.60 -9.49
CA VAL A 61 -23.86 -14.29 -10.93
C VAL A 61 -23.97 -12.78 -11.17
N SER A 62 -24.82 -12.09 -10.41
CA SER A 62 -24.96 -10.63 -10.50
C SER A 62 -23.69 -9.91 -10.08
N GLU A 63 -23.05 -10.35 -8.98
CA GLU A 63 -21.76 -9.83 -8.51
C GLU A 63 -20.66 -10.10 -9.56
N ALA A 64 -20.56 -11.32 -10.06
CA ALA A 64 -19.62 -11.69 -11.09
C ALA A 64 -19.76 -10.84 -12.36
N ARG A 65 -20.98 -10.56 -12.77
CA ARG A 65 -21.27 -9.69 -13.92
C ARG A 65 -20.79 -8.26 -13.67
N ALA A 66 -21.01 -7.71 -12.49
CA ALA A 66 -20.55 -6.36 -12.16
C ALA A 66 -19.01 -6.28 -12.18
N VAL A 67 -18.33 -7.23 -11.55
CA VAL A 67 -16.85 -7.28 -11.51
C VAL A 67 -16.27 -7.47 -12.92
N VAL A 68 -16.81 -8.41 -13.70
CA VAL A 68 -16.36 -8.64 -15.08
C VAL A 68 -16.64 -7.41 -15.96
N GLY A 69 -17.78 -6.74 -15.78
CA GLY A 69 -18.10 -5.51 -16.48
C GLY A 69 -17.03 -4.44 -16.30
N GLU A 70 -16.63 -4.17 -15.03
CA GLU A 70 -15.56 -3.22 -14.74
C GLU A 70 -14.20 -3.61 -15.34
N LEU A 71 -13.86 -4.92 -15.30
CA LEU A 71 -12.63 -5.41 -15.94
C LEU A 71 -12.65 -5.24 -17.46
N VAL A 72 -13.79 -5.50 -18.12
CA VAL A 72 -13.96 -5.25 -19.54
C VAL A 72 -13.76 -3.78 -19.87
N ASP A 73 -14.40 -2.88 -19.11
CA ASP A 73 -14.28 -1.43 -19.29
C ASP A 73 -12.85 -0.93 -19.10
N LEU A 74 -12.09 -1.52 -18.17
CA LEU A 74 -10.67 -1.21 -17.95
C LEU A 74 -9.82 -1.60 -19.17
N VAL A 75 -10.00 -2.83 -19.70
CA VAL A 75 -9.24 -3.29 -20.87
C VAL A 75 -9.58 -2.46 -22.11
N GLU A 76 -10.86 -2.16 -22.33
CA GLU A 76 -11.29 -1.32 -23.44
C GLU A 76 -10.78 0.12 -23.36
N SER A 77 -10.45 0.57 -22.15
CA SER A 77 -9.79 1.87 -21.89
C SER A 77 -8.26 1.80 -22.01
N GLY A 78 -7.71 0.63 -22.34
CA GLY A 78 -6.27 0.44 -22.56
C GLY A 78 -5.47 0.06 -21.30
N HIS A 79 -6.13 -0.37 -20.23
CA HIS A 79 -5.44 -0.87 -19.04
C HIS A 79 -5.08 -2.35 -19.20
N GLU A 80 -3.87 -2.71 -18.82
CA GLU A 80 -3.49 -4.10 -18.59
C GLU A 80 -4.11 -4.57 -17.27
N ILE A 81 -4.75 -5.73 -17.28
CA ILE A 81 -5.34 -6.30 -16.07
C ILE A 81 -4.53 -7.48 -15.55
N GLY A 82 -4.50 -7.63 -14.22
CA GLY A 82 -3.83 -8.73 -13.54
C GLY A 82 -4.59 -9.14 -12.29
N PRO A 83 -4.10 -10.16 -11.56
CA PRO A 83 -4.74 -10.59 -10.33
C PRO A 83 -4.97 -9.46 -9.31
N GLY A 84 -4.02 -8.52 -9.20
CA GLY A 84 -4.17 -7.35 -8.33
C GLY A 84 -5.25 -6.36 -8.77
N THR A 85 -5.54 -6.28 -10.08
CA THR A 85 -6.63 -5.46 -10.61
C THR A 85 -7.99 -6.01 -10.17
N VAL A 86 -8.13 -7.35 -10.13
CA VAL A 86 -9.33 -8.01 -9.62
C VAL A 86 -9.61 -7.57 -8.18
N ASP A 87 -8.59 -7.55 -7.33
CA ASP A 87 -8.70 -7.11 -5.93
C ASP A 87 -9.15 -5.64 -5.82
N THR A 88 -8.62 -4.78 -6.69
CA THR A 88 -9.00 -3.36 -6.77
C THR A 88 -10.47 -3.20 -7.17
N VAL A 89 -10.93 -3.94 -8.18
CA VAL A 89 -12.31 -3.88 -8.67
C VAL A 89 -13.28 -4.31 -7.57
N PHE A 90 -13.02 -5.44 -6.89
CA PHE A 90 -13.84 -5.88 -5.76
C PHE A 90 -13.93 -4.81 -4.68
N GLY A 91 -12.78 -4.31 -4.21
CA GLY A 91 -12.73 -3.30 -3.17
C GLY A 91 -13.42 -1.98 -3.55
N ALA A 92 -13.34 -1.58 -4.81
CA ALA A 92 -14.01 -0.38 -5.30
C ALA A 92 -15.54 -0.57 -5.36
N LEU A 93 -16.02 -1.71 -5.87
CA LEU A 93 -17.46 -2.03 -5.92
C LEU A 93 -18.05 -2.13 -4.51
N GLU A 94 -17.39 -2.80 -3.55
CA GLU A 94 -17.82 -2.86 -2.16
C GLU A 94 -17.95 -1.48 -1.51
N GLN A 95 -17.09 -0.52 -1.88
CA GLN A 95 -17.06 0.82 -1.33
C GLN A 95 -17.80 1.85 -2.19
N SER A 96 -18.42 1.42 -3.30
CA SER A 96 -19.10 2.30 -4.28
C SER A 96 -18.17 3.41 -4.81
N GLU A 97 -16.90 3.09 -5.02
CA GLU A 97 -15.88 3.98 -5.59
C GLU A 97 -15.64 3.67 -7.07
N ASP A 98 -15.24 4.67 -7.83
CA ASP A 98 -14.87 4.53 -9.24
C ASP A 98 -13.49 3.85 -9.36
N VAL A 99 -13.46 2.67 -9.97
CA VAL A 99 -12.24 1.87 -10.17
C VAL A 99 -11.17 2.64 -10.94
N ARG A 100 -11.57 3.40 -11.99
CA ARG A 100 -10.65 4.20 -12.80
C ARG A 100 -9.99 5.29 -11.99
N ARG A 101 -10.74 5.96 -11.10
CA ARG A 101 -10.18 6.98 -10.20
C ARG A 101 -9.09 6.43 -9.29
N VAL A 102 -9.16 5.15 -8.94
CA VAL A 102 -8.13 4.48 -8.15
C VAL A 102 -6.90 4.17 -8.99
N LEU A 103 -7.09 3.51 -10.16
CA LEU A 103 -5.99 2.99 -10.97
C LEU A 103 -5.26 4.05 -11.80
N ASP A 104 -5.95 5.12 -12.21
CA ASP A 104 -5.38 6.19 -13.05
C ASP A 104 -4.53 7.19 -12.25
N ASP A 105 -4.55 7.11 -10.91
CA ASP A 105 -3.78 8.02 -10.07
C ASP A 105 -2.31 7.62 -9.99
N VAL A 106 -1.58 7.85 -11.08
CA VAL A 106 -0.14 7.59 -11.13
C VAL A 106 0.60 8.61 -10.28
N VAL A 107 1.16 8.14 -9.16
CA VAL A 107 1.94 8.92 -8.22
C VAL A 107 3.34 9.23 -8.76
N TRP A 108 3.99 8.23 -9.36
CA TRP A 108 5.35 8.34 -9.89
C TRP A 108 5.57 7.39 -11.07
N ARG A 109 6.44 7.78 -12.00
CA ARG A 109 6.89 6.90 -13.11
C ARG A 109 8.40 6.81 -13.12
N HIS A 110 8.92 5.58 -13.16
CA HIS A 110 10.35 5.33 -13.28
C HIS A 110 10.61 4.12 -14.18
N ARG A 111 11.50 4.25 -15.15
CA ARG A 111 11.89 3.18 -16.09
C ARG A 111 10.71 2.44 -16.73
N GLY A 112 9.69 3.18 -17.12
CA GLY A 112 8.47 2.62 -17.72
C GLY A 112 7.46 2.01 -16.73
N LYS A 113 7.81 1.89 -15.44
CA LYS A 113 6.89 1.41 -14.41
C LYS A 113 6.13 2.58 -13.79
N ALA A 114 4.81 2.47 -13.72
CA ALA A 114 3.95 3.39 -12.99
C ALA A 114 3.76 2.91 -11.55
N ILE A 115 3.92 3.82 -10.60
CA ILE A 115 3.56 3.61 -9.19
C ILE A 115 2.23 4.31 -8.97
N ALA A 116 1.19 3.54 -8.70
CA ALA A 116 -0.17 4.00 -8.48
C ALA A 116 -0.81 3.22 -7.31
N PRO A 117 -1.84 3.76 -6.67
CA PRO A 117 -2.66 3.00 -5.73
C PRO A 117 -3.22 1.73 -6.38
N LYS A 118 -3.25 0.65 -5.64
CA LYS A 118 -3.82 -0.64 -6.07
C LYS A 118 -5.08 -1.00 -5.28
N THR A 119 -5.41 -0.25 -4.23
CA THR A 119 -6.65 -0.41 -3.45
C THR A 119 -7.26 0.96 -3.17
N VAL A 120 -8.55 0.96 -2.85
CA VAL A 120 -9.27 2.19 -2.47
C VAL A 120 -8.64 2.84 -1.24
N THR A 121 -8.22 2.04 -0.26
CA THR A 121 -7.53 2.54 0.93
C THR A 121 -6.20 3.18 0.58
N GLN A 122 -5.43 2.57 -0.35
CA GLN A 122 -4.19 3.18 -0.86
C GLN A 122 -4.48 4.52 -1.57
N LYS A 123 -5.56 4.61 -2.34
CA LYS A 123 -5.98 5.87 -2.97
C LYS A 123 -6.31 6.94 -1.93
N ARG A 124 -7.11 6.59 -0.91
CA ARG A 124 -7.42 7.50 0.21
C ARG A 124 -6.16 7.95 0.94
N TYR A 125 -5.18 7.07 1.09
CA TYR A 125 -3.90 7.39 1.70
C TYR A 125 -3.09 8.37 0.86
N VAL A 126 -3.01 8.17 -0.45
CA VAL A 126 -2.36 9.11 -1.39
C VAL A 126 -3.03 10.47 -1.33
N ASP A 127 -4.37 10.53 -1.36
CA ASP A 127 -5.14 11.77 -1.26
C ASP A 127 -4.92 12.47 0.09
N ALA A 128 -4.88 11.71 1.19
CA ALA A 128 -4.60 12.23 2.53
C ALA A 128 -3.19 12.84 2.61
N ILE A 129 -2.18 12.20 2.04
CA ILE A 129 -0.81 12.73 2.00
C ILE A 129 -0.77 14.03 1.19
N ARG A 130 -1.49 14.12 0.07
CA ARG A 130 -1.53 15.34 -0.75
C ARG A 130 -2.19 16.51 -0.02
N SER A 131 -3.28 16.26 0.69
CA SER A 131 -4.12 17.29 1.30
C SER A 131 -3.71 17.70 2.73
N SER A 132 -3.02 16.83 3.48
CA SER A 132 -2.69 17.06 4.89
C SER A 132 -1.22 17.39 5.10
N THR A 133 -0.92 18.12 6.18
CA THR A 133 0.46 18.39 6.60
C THR A 133 1.12 17.17 7.23
N VAL A 134 0.35 16.42 8.03
CA VAL A 134 0.81 15.16 8.66
C VAL A 134 -0.18 14.05 8.35
N THR A 135 0.31 12.93 7.83
CA THR A 135 -0.52 11.76 7.53
C THR A 135 0.04 10.52 8.23
N PHE A 136 -0.83 9.82 8.92
CA PHE A 136 -0.54 8.52 9.54
C PHE A 136 -1.13 7.41 8.69
N GLY A 137 -0.27 6.51 8.21
CA GLY A 137 -0.64 5.26 7.53
C GLY A 137 -0.41 4.08 8.45
N ILE A 138 -1.48 3.49 9.01
CA ILE A 138 -1.40 2.45 10.05
C ILE A 138 -2.05 1.17 9.54
N GLY A 139 -1.37 0.03 9.66
CA GLY A 139 -1.91 -1.29 9.34
C GLY A 139 -0.87 -2.30 8.94
N PRO A 140 -1.27 -3.49 8.46
CA PRO A 140 -0.39 -4.64 8.24
C PRO A 140 0.76 -4.38 7.28
N ALA A 141 1.84 -5.14 7.43
CA ALA A 141 2.95 -5.13 6.49
C ALA A 141 2.49 -5.58 5.09
N GLY A 142 3.10 -5.03 4.04
CA GLY A 142 2.78 -5.36 2.64
C GLY A 142 1.58 -4.58 2.06
N THR A 143 1.00 -3.62 2.78
CA THR A 143 -0.06 -2.73 2.27
C THR A 143 0.44 -1.51 1.49
N GLY A 144 1.75 -1.41 1.25
CA GLY A 144 2.35 -0.35 0.42
C GLY A 144 2.49 1.01 1.08
N LYS A 145 2.25 1.16 2.39
CA LYS A 145 2.28 2.44 3.13
C LYS A 145 3.56 3.24 2.88
N THR A 146 4.69 2.66 3.22
CA THR A 146 6.01 3.30 3.09
C THR A 146 6.37 3.52 1.63
N TYR A 147 6.08 2.55 0.77
CA TYR A 147 6.37 2.61 -0.66
C TYR A 147 5.63 3.76 -1.36
N LEU A 148 4.32 3.93 -1.11
CA LEU A 148 3.52 5.02 -1.67
C LEU A 148 3.93 6.39 -1.09
N ALA A 149 4.24 6.45 0.21
CA ALA A 149 4.76 7.67 0.82
C ALA A 149 6.08 8.12 0.18
N MET A 150 6.99 7.17 -0.10
CA MET A 150 8.26 7.44 -0.76
C MET A 150 8.07 7.87 -2.22
N ALA A 151 7.13 7.26 -2.94
CA ALA A 151 6.80 7.68 -4.31
C ALA A 151 6.30 9.13 -4.35
N LEU A 152 5.42 9.51 -3.40
CA LEU A 152 4.95 10.90 -3.25
C LEU A 152 6.08 11.86 -2.86
N ALA A 153 7.00 11.43 -2.00
CA ALA A 153 8.16 12.23 -1.62
C ALA A 153 9.07 12.52 -2.82
N VAL A 154 9.34 11.49 -3.65
CA VAL A 154 10.14 11.63 -4.87
C VAL A 154 9.43 12.53 -5.89
N ALA A 155 8.12 12.39 -6.05
CA ALA A 155 7.31 13.28 -6.91
C ALA A 155 7.39 14.74 -6.43
N SER A 156 7.11 15.00 -5.14
CA SER A 156 7.17 16.34 -4.56
C SER A 156 8.56 16.97 -4.66
N LEU A 157 9.63 16.18 -4.52
CA LEU A 157 11.01 16.66 -4.76
C LEU A 157 11.25 17.00 -6.23
N SER A 158 10.77 16.15 -7.16
CA SER A 158 10.90 16.37 -8.60
C SER A 158 10.16 17.63 -9.05
N ASP A 159 8.96 17.85 -8.50
CA ASP A 159 8.10 18.99 -8.79
C ASP A 159 8.52 20.28 -8.03
N ARG A 160 9.58 20.18 -7.21
CA ARG A 160 10.13 21.25 -6.39
C ARG A 160 9.14 21.82 -5.36
N GLU A 161 8.20 21.01 -4.92
CA GLU A 161 7.31 21.37 -3.81
C GLU A 161 8.04 21.34 -2.48
N VAL A 162 9.09 20.50 -2.38
CA VAL A 162 10.01 20.41 -1.24
C VAL A 162 11.46 20.47 -1.71
N GLY A 163 12.35 20.94 -0.85
CA GLY A 163 13.78 21.04 -1.11
C GLY A 163 14.54 19.75 -0.81
N ARG A 164 13.99 18.86 0.02
CA ARG A 164 14.66 17.61 0.43
C ARG A 164 13.69 16.56 0.92
N ILE A 165 14.16 15.30 0.94
CA ILE A 165 13.49 14.15 1.52
C ILE A 165 14.28 13.68 2.74
N ILE A 166 13.59 13.41 3.84
CA ILE A 166 14.17 12.85 5.06
C ILE A 166 13.44 11.56 5.41
N LEU A 167 14.16 10.44 5.35
CA LEU A 167 13.66 9.12 5.70
C LEU A 167 14.25 8.72 7.03
N THR A 168 13.41 8.42 7.99
CA THR A 168 13.85 8.05 9.32
C THR A 168 13.09 6.85 9.85
N ARG A 169 13.79 6.08 10.70
CA ARG A 169 13.27 4.88 11.33
C ARG A 169 13.79 4.77 12.75
N PRO A 170 12.99 4.33 13.73
CA PRO A 170 13.52 4.03 15.07
C PRO A 170 14.52 2.87 14.96
N ALA A 171 15.66 3.01 15.59
CA ALA A 171 16.60 1.93 15.77
C ALA A 171 16.15 1.10 16.98
N VAL A 172 15.47 -0.02 16.72
CA VAL A 172 15.03 -0.95 17.76
C VAL A 172 15.80 -2.26 17.61
N GLU A 173 16.31 -2.79 18.71
CA GLU A 173 16.98 -4.08 18.74
C GLU A 173 15.94 -5.21 18.62
N ALA A 174 15.57 -5.58 17.39
CA ALA A 174 14.74 -6.77 17.14
C ALA A 174 15.57 -8.05 17.40
N GLY A 175 15.64 -8.47 18.65
CA GLY A 175 16.27 -9.75 19.05
C GLY A 175 17.80 -9.80 19.05
N GLU A 176 18.49 -8.96 18.28
CA GLU A 176 19.96 -8.82 18.28
C GLU A 176 20.34 -7.49 18.91
N ARG A 177 21.11 -7.54 20.00
CA ARG A 177 21.57 -6.31 20.67
C ARG A 177 22.56 -5.57 19.77
N LEU A 178 22.24 -4.33 19.38
CA LEU A 178 23.10 -3.43 18.61
C LEU A 178 24.54 -3.38 19.14
N GLY A 179 24.73 -3.64 20.44
CA GLY A 179 26.03 -3.72 21.07
C GLY A 179 26.95 -4.85 20.55
N PHE A 180 26.43 -5.90 19.92
CA PHE A 180 27.21 -7.02 19.41
C PHE A 180 27.60 -6.90 17.93
N LEU A 181 27.03 -5.94 17.18
CA LEU A 181 27.43 -5.72 15.80
C LEU A 181 28.77 -4.96 15.73
N PRO A 182 29.74 -5.42 14.90
CA PRO A 182 30.99 -4.70 14.70
C PRO A 182 30.77 -3.40 13.89
N GLY A 183 31.54 -2.36 14.21
CA GLY A 183 31.49 -1.08 13.52
C GLY A 183 31.02 0.09 14.37
N ASP A 184 31.01 1.28 13.77
CA ASP A 184 30.47 2.48 14.37
C ASP A 184 28.94 2.44 14.41
N MET A 185 28.32 3.44 15.04
CA MET A 185 26.86 3.48 15.24
C MET A 185 26.10 3.50 13.91
N LEU A 186 26.62 4.14 12.88
CA LEU A 186 26.01 4.20 11.55
C LEU A 186 26.05 2.83 10.87
N ALA A 187 27.19 2.13 10.91
CA ALA A 187 27.32 0.79 10.36
C ALA A 187 26.38 -0.23 11.04
N LYS A 188 26.07 -0.04 12.32
CA LYS A 188 25.15 -0.90 13.06
C LYS A 188 23.68 -0.65 12.71
N VAL A 189 23.32 0.55 12.29
CA VAL A 189 21.94 0.93 11.94
C VAL A 189 21.63 0.69 10.46
N ASP A 190 22.66 0.59 9.61
CA ASP A 190 22.56 0.40 8.16
C ASP A 190 21.60 -0.76 7.75
N PRO A 191 21.65 -1.96 8.36
CA PRO A 191 20.73 -3.04 8.01
C PRO A 191 19.25 -2.68 8.16
N TYR A 192 18.92 -1.86 9.16
CA TYR A 192 17.52 -1.45 9.41
C TYR A 192 17.02 -0.38 8.43
N LEU A 193 17.95 0.31 7.76
CA LEU A 193 17.64 1.34 6.77
C LEU A 193 17.61 0.80 5.33
N ARG A 194 18.14 -0.41 5.08
CA ARG A 194 18.18 -1.02 3.74
C ARG A 194 16.84 -1.06 3.02
N PRO A 195 15.71 -1.40 3.65
CA PRO A 195 14.42 -1.41 2.94
C PRO A 195 14.04 -0.03 2.37
N LEU A 196 14.48 1.05 3.00
CA LEU A 196 14.26 2.41 2.49
C LEU A 196 15.14 2.69 1.27
N PHE A 197 16.40 2.21 1.26
CA PHE A 197 17.27 2.32 0.09
C PHE A 197 16.74 1.51 -1.09
N ASP A 198 16.28 0.26 -0.84
CA ASP A 198 15.71 -0.60 -1.88
C ASP A 198 14.53 0.08 -2.57
N ALA A 199 13.63 0.69 -1.79
CA ALA A 199 12.50 1.42 -2.35
C ALA A 199 12.93 2.68 -3.12
N LEU A 200 13.98 3.40 -2.69
CA LEU A 200 14.55 4.53 -3.45
C LEU A 200 15.15 4.08 -4.79
N TYR A 201 15.83 2.92 -4.83
CA TYR A 201 16.37 2.37 -6.08
C TYR A 201 15.30 1.97 -7.09
N ASP A 202 14.10 1.62 -6.62
CA ASP A 202 12.95 1.38 -7.50
C ASP A 202 12.40 2.67 -8.13
N MET A 203 12.68 3.83 -7.52
CA MET A 203 12.09 5.12 -7.90
C MET A 203 13.06 6.09 -8.56
N LEU A 204 14.36 5.89 -8.38
CA LEU A 204 15.42 6.78 -8.87
C LEU A 204 16.55 5.98 -9.50
N ASP A 205 17.23 6.57 -10.49
CA ASP A 205 18.46 6.00 -11.01
C ASP A 205 19.57 6.02 -9.96
N PRO A 206 20.43 4.98 -9.86
CA PRO A 206 21.48 4.88 -8.84
C PRO A 206 22.39 6.10 -8.78
N ASP A 207 22.82 6.63 -9.93
CA ASP A 207 23.71 7.80 -10.00
C ASP A 207 23.03 9.05 -9.46
N LYS A 208 21.73 9.22 -9.76
CA LYS A 208 20.91 10.33 -9.27
C LYS A 208 20.68 10.22 -7.76
N LEU A 209 20.41 9.02 -7.25
CA LEU A 209 20.25 8.77 -5.83
C LEU A 209 21.55 9.08 -5.06
N THR A 210 22.70 8.58 -5.56
CA THR A 210 24.02 8.87 -4.97
C THR A 210 24.27 10.37 -4.90
N THR A 211 24.03 11.10 -5.99
CA THR A 211 24.18 12.56 -6.04
C THR A 211 23.27 13.27 -5.03
N TYR A 212 22.04 12.83 -4.90
CA TYR A 212 21.07 13.42 -3.94
C TYR A 212 21.49 13.18 -2.49
N MET A 213 22.04 12.00 -2.19
CA MET A 213 22.53 11.69 -0.86
C MET A 213 23.79 12.48 -0.51
N GLU A 214 24.77 12.59 -1.42
CA GLU A 214 25.98 13.37 -1.21
C GLU A 214 25.69 14.86 -0.98
N ARG A 215 24.63 15.40 -1.61
CA ARG A 215 24.19 16.78 -1.43
C ARG A 215 23.28 16.99 -0.24
N GLY A 216 22.88 15.93 0.46
CA GLY A 216 21.90 16.00 1.53
C GLY A 216 20.47 16.35 1.06
N THR A 217 20.21 16.20 -0.25
CA THR A 217 18.84 16.35 -0.80
C THR A 217 17.96 15.19 -0.41
N ILE A 218 18.54 13.98 -0.31
CA ILE A 218 17.91 12.82 0.32
C ILE A 218 18.77 12.41 1.50
N GLU A 219 18.16 12.32 2.67
CA GLU A 219 18.81 11.90 3.92
C GLU A 219 18.08 10.67 4.46
N VAL A 220 18.83 9.61 4.76
CA VAL A 220 18.32 8.42 5.45
C VAL A 220 19.07 8.30 6.78
N ALA A 221 18.36 8.43 7.89
CA ALA A 221 18.98 8.51 9.19
C ALA A 221 18.11 7.91 10.32
N PRO A 222 18.71 7.41 11.39
CA PRO A 222 17.96 7.00 12.60
C PRO A 222 17.15 8.14 13.20
N LEU A 223 16.00 7.82 13.79
CA LEU A 223 15.11 8.79 14.43
C LEU A 223 15.83 9.66 15.48
N ALA A 224 16.78 9.11 16.23
CA ALA A 224 17.55 9.84 17.23
C ALA A 224 18.28 11.08 16.66
N PHE A 225 18.65 11.07 15.36
CA PHE A 225 19.35 12.16 14.69
C PHE A 225 18.44 13.33 14.31
N MET A 226 17.13 13.18 14.49
CA MET A 226 16.16 14.25 14.29
C MET A 226 16.09 15.21 15.49
N ARG A 227 16.63 14.83 16.65
CA ARG A 227 16.56 15.63 17.87
C ARG A 227 17.26 16.99 17.72
N GLY A 228 16.59 18.07 18.13
CA GLY A 228 17.11 19.43 18.08
C GLY A 228 17.09 20.09 16.70
N ARG A 229 16.59 19.40 15.67
CA ARG A 229 16.46 19.94 14.31
C ARG A 229 15.12 20.62 14.11
N THR A 230 15.06 21.53 13.14
CA THR A 230 13.81 22.02 12.52
C THR A 230 13.90 21.72 11.03
N LEU A 231 12.94 20.97 10.54
CA LEU A 231 12.96 20.42 9.17
C LEU A 231 12.02 21.25 8.30
N ASN A 232 12.56 22.31 7.68
CA ASN A 232 11.83 23.17 6.75
C ASN A 232 11.92 22.62 5.32
N ASP A 233 10.94 22.94 4.49
CA ASP A 233 10.87 22.63 3.05
C ASP A 233 11.21 21.16 2.76
N SER A 234 10.68 20.26 3.59
CA SER A 234 11.08 18.85 3.60
C SER A 234 9.87 17.93 3.50
N PHE A 235 10.01 16.83 2.75
CA PHE A 235 9.11 15.68 2.86
C PHE A 235 9.76 14.67 3.82
N ILE A 236 9.10 14.41 4.95
CA ILE A 236 9.68 13.65 6.04
C ILE A 236 8.87 12.38 6.23
N ILE A 237 9.53 11.22 6.24
CA ILE A 237 8.88 9.92 6.47
C ILE A 237 9.47 9.28 7.72
N LEU A 238 8.62 8.96 8.68
CA LEU A 238 8.94 8.09 9.81
C LEU A 238 8.36 6.71 9.57
N ASP A 239 9.20 5.76 9.26
CA ASP A 239 8.82 4.35 9.06
C ASP A 239 8.97 3.52 10.33
N GLU A 240 8.20 2.42 10.45
CA GLU A 240 8.14 1.54 11.62
C GLU A 240 7.85 2.28 12.93
N ALA A 241 6.96 3.27 12.85
CA ALA A 241 6.69 4.19 13.95
C ALA A 241 6.05 3.52 15.18
N GLN A 242 5.50 2.29 15.07
CA GLN A 242 5.04 1.52 16.22
C GLN A 242 6.16 1.24 17.22
N ASN A 243 7.40 1.29 16.76
CA ASN A 243 8.61 1.09 17.58
C ASN A 243 9.17 2.39 18.18
N THR A 244 8.37 3.45 18.23
CA THR A 244 8.70 4.68 18.96
C THR A 244 8.05 4.71 20.33
N SER A 245 8.73 5.30 21.33
CA SER A 245 8.05 5.69 22.56
C SER A 245 7.18 6.94 22.33
N PRO A 246 6.23 7.25 23.26
CA PRO A 246 5.45 8.49 23.18
C PRO A 246 6.33 9.74 23.12
N GLU A 247 7.43 9.78 23.89
CA GLU A 247 8.37 10.92 23.91
C GLU A 247 9.14 11.04 22.57
N GLN A 248 9.49 9.89 21.95
CA GLN A 248 10.13 9.89 20.64
C GLN A 248 9.17 10.35 19.54
N MET A 249 7.91 9.92 19.58
CA MET A 249 6.87 10.38 18.66
C MET A 249 6.64 11.89 18.80
N GLN A 250 6.48 12.39 20.02
CA GLN A 250 6.36 13.83 20.28
C GLN A 250 7.61 14.59 19.83
N MET A 251 8.79 14.09 20.15
CA MET A 251 10.05 14.68 19.70
C MET A 251 10.10 14.78 18.18
N PHE A 252 9.70 13.75 17.46
CA PHE A 252 9.70 13.72 15.99
C PHE A 252 8.69 14.70 15.39
N LEU A 253 7.43 14.65 15.81
CA LEU A 253 6.38 15.51 15.28
C LEU A 253 6.67 17.00 15.48
N THR A 254 7.36 17.34 16.57
CA THR A 254 7.80 18.71 16.84
C THR A 254 9.03 19.16 16.03
N ARG A 255 9.54 18.32 15.13
CA ARG A 255 10.59 18.71 14.14
C ARG A 255 10.00 19.34 12.88
N LEU A 256 8.69 19.23 12.67
CA LEU A 256 8.01 19.82 11.54
C LEU A 256 8.33 21.32 11.42
N GLY A 257 8.85 21.71 10.29
CA GLY A 257 9.14 23.11 9.93
C GLY A 257 8.18 23.61 8.86
N PHE A 258 8.36 24.88 8.49
CA PHE A 258 7.54 25.52 7.46
C PHE A 258 7.76 24.85 6.09
N GLY A 259 6.70 24.79 5.27
CA GLY A 259 6.76 24.21 3.92
C GLY A 259 7.00 22.70 3.90
N SER A 260 6.84 22.02 5.05
CA SER A 260 7.14 20.59 5.16
C SER A 260 5.89 19.74 5.27
N LYS A 261 6.03 18.50 4.84
CA LYS A 261 5.03 17.43 4.92
C LYS A 261 5.60 16.24 5.68
N VAL A 262 4.81 15.64 6.57
CA VAL A 262 5.21 14.47 7.36
C VAL A 262 4.29 13.30 7.05
N VAL A 263 4.88 12.14 6.83
CA VAL A 263 4.17 10.87 6.75
C VAL A 263 4.73 9.92 7.80
N VAL A 264 3.84 9.34 8.59
CA VAL A 264 4.18 8.36 9.63
C VAL A 264 3.57 7.03 9.24
N THR A 265 4.39 5.99 9.08
CA THR A 265 3.96 4.63 8.73
C THR A 265 4.26 3.66 9.85
N GLY A 266 3.38 2.67 10.06
CA GLY A 266 3.63 1.64 11.04
C GLY A 266 2.57 0.53 11.06
N ASP A 267 2.91 -0.54 11.78
CA ASP A 267 2.07 -1.70 12.02
C ASP A 267 1.93 -1.97 13.52
N VAL A 268 0.78 -1.65 14.08
CA VAL A 268 0.53 -1.82 15.53
C VAL A 268 0.51 -3.27 15.99
N THR A 269 0.56 -4.24 15.07
CA THR A 269 0.68 -5.67 15.39
C THR A 269 2.14 -6.14 15.53
N GLN A 270 3.11 -5.33 15.05
CA GLN A 270 4.53 -5.66 15.01
C GLN A 270 5.34 -4.71 15.92
N ILE A 271 5.02 -4.71 17.21
CA ILE A 271 5.69 -3.87 18.21
C ILE A 271 6.85 -4.66 18.82
N ASP A 272 8.08 -4.19 18.58
CA ASP A 272 9.33 -4.78 19.11
C ASP A 272 9.84 -4.04 20.36
N LEU A 273 9.06 -3.12 20.91
CA LEU A 273 9.41 -2.41 22.16
C LEU A 273 9.37 -3.36 23.37
N PRO A 274 10.17 -3.10 24.41
CA PRO A 274 10.02 -3.77 25.70
C PRO A 274 8.57 -3.71 26.21
N ARG A 275 8.12 -4.78 26.89
CA ARG A 275 6.70 -4.91 27.33
C ARG A 275 6.21 -3.79 28.24
N GLU A 276 7.13 -3.15 28.97
CA GLU A 276 6.82 -2.03 29.87
C GLU A 276 6.71 -0.70 29.15
N GLN A 277 7.08 -0.64 27.84
CA GLN A 277 7.12 0.59 27.06
C GLN A 277 5.92 0.67 26.12
N ALA A 278 5.13 1.74 26.26
CA ALA A 278 4.01 1.98 25.34
C ALA A 278 4.50 2.44 23.97
N SER A 279 3.78 2.05 22.92
CA SER A 279 4.01 2.54 21.56
C SER A 279 3.45 3.95 21.39
N GLY A 280 4.30 4.88 20.91
CA GLY A 280 3.90 6.24 20.59
C GLY A 280 2.90 6.30 19.44
N LEU A 281 2.95 5.36 18.50
CA LEU A 281 2.00 5.28 17.38
C LEU A 281 0.59 4.94 17.85
N ILE A 282 0.43 4.11 18.87
CA ILE A 282 -0.90 3.79 19.43
C ILE A 282 -1.48 5.02 20.11
N GLN A 283 -0.69 5.69 20.96
CA GLN A 283 -1.18 6.82 21.75
C GLN A 283 -1.45 8.08 20.91
N VAL A 284 -0.69 8.29 19.83
CA VAL A 284 -0.81 9.52 19.04
C VAL A 284 -2.19 9.73 18.44
N ARG A 285 -2.91 8.64 18.13
CA ARG A 285 -4.27 8.70 17.59
C ARG A 285 -5.27 9.28 18.60
N ASP A 286 -5.15 8.86 19.86
CA ASP A 286 -6.02 9.34 20.94
C ASP A 286 -5.70 10.81 21.29
N ILE A 287 -4.43 11.19 21.20
CA ILE A 287 -3.97 12.54 21.54
C ILE A 287 -4.27 13.54 20.42
N LEU A 288 -4.04 13.18 19.16
CA LEU A 288 -4.07 14.10 18.03
C LEU A 288 -5.21 13.85 17.02
N GLY A 289 -6.09 12.89 17.27
CA GLY A 289 -7.14 12.48 16.32
C GLY A 289 -8.12 13.57 15.89
N SER A 290 -8.26 14.65 16.68
CA SER A 290 -9.10 15.81 16.38
C SER A 290 -8.33 17.04 15.93
N THR A 291 -7.01 16.94 15.75
CA THR A 291 -6.15 18.07 15.38
C THR A 291 -6.28 18.35 13.88
N GLU A 292 -6.59 19.60 13.53
CA GLU A 292 -6.67 20.03 12.13
C GLU A 292 -5.31 19.92 11.41
N GLY A 293 -5.35 19.55 10.14
CA GLY A 293 -4.14 19.33 9.32
C GLY A 293 -3.50 17.96 9.46
N LEU A 294 -4.08 17.09 10.31
CA LEU A 294 -3.66 15.69 10.47
C LEU A 294 -4.69 14.73 9.86
N SER A 295 -4.20 13.68 9.21
CA SER A 295 -5.02 12.58 8.68
C SER A 295 -4.53 11.23 9.18
N PHE A 296 -5.49 10.34 9.49
CA PHE A 296 -5.22 8.96 9.88
C PHE A 296 -5.89 8.01 8.89
N VAL A 297 -5.11 7.18 8.22
CA VAL A 297 -5.59 6.16 7.29
C VAL A 297 -5.24 4.78 7.85
N SER A 298 -6.27 3.96 8.06
CA SER A 298 -6.12 2.60 8.55
C SER A 298 -6.21 1.61 7.40
N PHE A 299 -5.18 0.80 7.24
CA PHE A 299 -5.13 -0.31 6.29
C PHE A 299 -5.54 -1.61 6.98
N THR A 300 -6.09 -2.52 6.20
CA THR A 300 -6.53 -3.84 6.63
C THR A 300 -5.79 -4.94 5.87
N ASN A 301 -6.06 -6.20 6.18
CA ASN A 301 -5.52 -7.34 5.44
C ASN A 301 -6.00 -7.37 3.97
N GLN A 302 -7.12 -6.75 3.64
CA GLN A 302 -7.62 -6.61 2.27
C GLN A 302 -6.73 -5.71 1.40
N ASP A 303 -5.95 -4.81 2.03
CA ASP A 303 -5.03 -3.90 1.33
C ASP A 303 -3.64 -4.50 1.11
N VAL A 304 -3.41 -5.76 1.51
CA VAL A 304 -2.12 -6.43 1.37
C VAL A 304 -1.88 -6.80 -0.09
N VAL A 305 -0.88 -6.18 -0.71
CA VAL A 305 -0.44 -6.45 -2.08
C VAL A 305 0.81 -7.33 -2.03
N ARG A 306 0.64 -8.63 -2.16
CA ARG A 306 1.74 -9.61 -2.10
C ARG A 306 1.65 -10.61 -3.25
N HIS A 307 2.80 -11.23 -3.56
CA HIS A 307 2.82 -12.38 -4.45
C HIS A 307 1.98 -13.53 -3.85
N LYS A 308 1.09 -14.15 -4.64
CA LYS A 308 0.16 -15.22 -4.18
C LYS A 308 0.87 -16.34 -3.36
N LEU A 309 2.09 -16.73 -3.75
CA LEU A 309 2.84 -17.72 -3.00
C LEU A 309 3.21 -17.24 -1.59
N VAL A 310 3.60 -15.97 -1.46
CA VAL A 310 3.93 -15.39 -0.15
C VAL A 310 2.70 -15.31 0.74
N GLN A 311 1.54 -14.97 0.17
CA GLN A 311 0.27 -14.98 0.90
C GLN A 311 -0.05 -16.38 1.43
N ARG A 312 0.03 -17.43 0.58
CA ARG A 312 -0.19 -18.84 1.00
C ARG A 312 0.81 -19.30 2.07
N ILE A 313 2.05 -18.84 2.01
CA ILE A 313 3.05 -19.16 3.04
C ILE A 313 2.63 -18.53 4.38
N VAL A 314 2.22 -17.26 4.40
CA VAL A 314 1.80 -16.58 5.63
C VAL A 314 0.52 -17.20 6.23
N GLU A 315 -0.41 -17.64 5.39
CA GLU A 315 -1.64 -18.33 5.83
C GLU A 315 -1.38 -19.73 6.40
N ALA A 316 -0.26 -20.34 6.03
CA ALA A 316 0.11 -21.69 6.47
C ALA A 316 0.86 -21.71 7.83
N TYR A 317 1.43 -20.58 8.26
CA TYR A 317 2.13 -20.39 9.55
C TYR A 317 1.23 -19.76 10.60
#